data_484d84918b1a44f14a46cd37c9bdcfdd
#
_entry.id   484d84918b1a44f14a46cd37c9bdcfdd
#
_cell.length_a   1.000
_cell.length_b   1.000
_cell.length_c   1.000
_cell.angle_alpha   90.00
_cell.angle_beta   90.00
_cell.angle_gamma   90.00
#
_symmetry.space_group_name_H-M   'P 1'
#
loop_
_entity.id
_entity.type
_entity.pdbx_description
1 polymer ?
#
loop_
_entity_poly.entity_id
_entity_poly.type
_entity_poly.pdbx_seq_one_letter_code
_entity_poly.pdbx_strand_id
1 'polypeptide(L)'
;MARCQRCDGDIEERFRFCPWCASPQRTKIVEFFSPHPRDAGKALRVSRYLTKDPHVRFSVWSETGVAESAVSLRESEAAKLARFLSPVKPPISLLDAVRRAAGTRRPRRRTKTS
;
A
#
# COMPACT_ATOMS: atom_id res chain seq x y z
N MET A 1 17.05 -8.13 23.36
CA MET A 1 15.70 -8.65 23.29
C MET A 1 14.72 -7.51 22.97
N ALA A 2 13.66 -7.86 22.25
CA ALA A 2 12.66 -6.87 21.88
C ALA A 2 11.46 -6.97 22.82
N ARG A 3 10.53 -6.04 22.65
CA ARG A 3 9.26 -6.08 23.37
C ARG A 3 8.13 -6.22 22.39
N CYS A 4 7.14 -7.00 22.78
CA CYS A 4 5.94 -7.16 21.96
C CYS A 4 5.22 -5.83 21.87
N GLN A 5 4.82 -5.46 20.65
CA GLN A 5 4.14 -4.20 20.42
C GLN A 5 2.71 -4.20 20.95
N ARG A 6 2.17 -5.37 21.25
CA ARG A 6 0.80 -5.48 21.72
C ARG A 6 0.71 -5.70 23.22
N CYS A 7 1.44 -6.68 23.76
CA CYS A 7 1.34 -7.01 25.18
C CYS A 7 2.56 -6.55 26.00
N ASP A 8 3.57 -5.99 25.30
CA ASP A 8 4.78 -5.47 25.94
C ASP A 8 5.62 -6.54 26.65
N GLY A 9 5.37 -7.81 26.37
CA GLY A 9 6.19 -8.89 26.91
C GLY A 9 7.55 -8.95 26.25
N ASP A 10 8.53 -9.49 26.96
CA ASP A 10 9.88 -9.65 26.42
C ASP A 10 9.90 -10.81 25.44
N ILE A 11 10.43 -10.57 24.24
CA ILE A 11 10.54 -11.58 23.20
C ILE A 11 11.88 -11.47 22.52
N GLU A 12 12.30 -12.56 21.88
CA GLU A 12 13.49 -12.52 21.05
C GLU A 12 13.16 -11.87 19.71
N GLU A 13 14.12 -11.12 19.18
CA GLU A 13 13.90 -10.38 17.93
C GLU A 13 13.63 -11.30 16.74
N ARG A 14 14.07 -12.55 16.80
CA ARG A 14 13.85 -13.51 15.73
C ARG A 14 12.42 -14.01 15.66
N PHE A 15 11.63 -13.79 16.70
CA PHE A 15 10.27 -14.30 16.75
C PHE A 15 9.38 -13.50 15.80
N ARG A 16 8.64 -14.23 14.97
CA ARG A 16 7.66 -13.62 14.09
C ARG A 16 6.33 -13.37 14.80
N PHE A 17 6.12 -14.09 15.88
CA PHE A 17 4.92 -13.96 16.68
C PHE A 17 5.32 -13.93 18.15
N CYS A 18 4.54 -13.17 18.90
CA CYS A 18 4.78 -13.10 20.33
C CYS A 18 4.36 -14.41 21.00
N PRO A 19 5.25 -15.04 21.81
CA PRO A 19 4.87 -16.26 22.50
C PRO A 19 3.82 -16.05 23.58
N TRP A 20 3.63 -14.80 24.00
CA TRP A 20 2.70 -14.50 25.08
C TRP A 20 1.28 -14.16 24.59
N CYS A 21 1.16 -13.44 23.51
CA CYS A 21 -0.14 -13.02 23.01
C CYS A 21 -0.40 -13.41 21.56
N ALA A 22 0.57 -14.07 20.92
CA ALA A 22 0.47 -14.58 19.55
C ALA A 22 0.33 -13.49 18.49
N SER A 23 0.52 -12.22 18.82
CA SER A 23 0.44 -11.16 17.81
C SER A 23 1.66 -11.19 16.91
N PRO A 24 1.51 -10.81 15.64
CA PRO A 24 2.65 -10.73 14.72
C PRO A 24 3.64 -9.66 15.16
N GLN A 25 4.92 -9.95 14.98
CA GLN A 25 6.00 -9.04 15.41
C GLN A 25 6.69 -8.42 14.21
N ARG A 26 5.92 -7.94 13.26
CA ARG A 26 6.48 -7.25 12.12
C ARG A 26 6.78 -5.81 12.50
N THR A 27 7.99 -5.37 12.19
CA THR A 27 8.36 -3.97 12.36
C THR A 27 8.36 -3.23 11.03
N LYS A 28 8.26 -3.95 9.93
CA LYS A 28 8.34 -3.34 8.61
C LYS A 28 7.63 -4.20 7.57
N ILE A 29 6.89 -3.55 6.69
CA ILE A 29 6.30 -4.19 5.53
C ILE A 29 6.92 -3.52 4.31
N VAL A 30 7.40 -4.33 3.36
CA VAL A 30 8.12 -3.82 2.18
C VAL A 30 7.43 -4.33 0.92
N GLU A 31 7.29 -3.45 -0.05
CA GLU A 31 6.74 -3.80 -1.35
C GLU A 31 7.56 -3.11 -2.43
N PHE A 32 7.81 -3.84 -3.53
CA PHE A 32 8.49 -3.29 -4.70
C PHE A 32 7.49 -3.10 -5.83
N PHE A 33 7.64 -1.99 -6.53
CA PHE A 33 6.79 -1.67 -7.66
C PHE A 33 7.63 -1.53 -8.91
N SER A 34 7.22 -2.21 -9.98
CA SER A 34 7.95 -2.18 -11.24
C SER A 34 7.92 -0.80 -11.85
N PRO A 35 9.01 -0.40 -12.52
CA PRO A 35 9.07 0.93 -13.09
C PRO A 35 8.13 1.08 -14.30
N HIS A 36 7.68 2.30 -14.50
CA HIS A 36 7.00 2.68 -15.72
C HIS A 36 8.03 2.69 -16.86
N PRO A 37 7.65 2.40 -18.10
CA PRO A 37 8.61 2.46 -19.23
C PRO A 37 9.35 3.79 -19.35
N ARG A 38 8.78 4.88 -18.85
CA ARG A 38 9.46 6.16 -18.86
C ARG A 38 10.71 6.16 -17.99
N ASP A 39 10.71 5.34 -16.93
CA ASP A 39 11.81 5.29 -15.97
C ASP A 39 12.39 3.90 -15.93
N ALA A 40 12.64 3.35 -17.10
CA ALA A 40 13.20 1.99 -17.19
C ALA A 40 14.49 1.91 -16.37
N GLY A 41 14.63 0.80 -15.66
CA GLY A 41 15.80 0.59 -14.82
C GLY A 41 15.68 1.15 -13.42
N LYS A 42 14.54 1.77 -13.08
CA LYS A 42 14.34 2.34 -11.75
C LYS A 42 13.11 1.72 -11.12
N ALA A 43 13.28 1.12 -9.95
CA ALA A 43 12.18 0.50 -9.23
C ALA A 43 11.85 1.29 -7.98
N LEU A 44 10.60 1.31 -7.59
CA LEU A 44 10.17 1.96 -6.37
C LEU A 44 10.01 0.93 -5.28
N ARG A 45 10.66 1.16 -4.16
CA ARG A 45 10.49 0.34 -2.98
C ARG A 45 9.76 1.16 -1.92
N VAL A 46 8.70 0.63 -1.38
CA VAL A 46 7.95 1.31 -0.33
C VAL A 46 8.04 0.47 0.93
N SER A 47 8.46 1.07 2.01
CA SER A 47 8.57 0.41 3.31
C SER A 47 7.66 1.11 4.30
N ARG A 48 6.79 0.34 4.93
CA ARG A 48 5.93 0.87 6.00
C ARG A 48 6.49 0.39 7.33
N TYR A 49 6.85 1.33 8.17
CA TYR A 49 7.41 1.01 9.48
C TYR A 49 6.29 0.97 10.52
N LEU A 50 6.21 -0.15 11.23
CA LEU A 50 5.15 -0.41 12.20
C LEU A 50 5.67 -0.25 13.63
N THR A 51 6.54 0.71 13.82
CA THR A 51 7.17 0.97 15.11
C THR A 51 6.42 2.07 15.86
N LYS A 52 6.97 2.51 16.98
CA LYS A 52 6.39 3.61 17.75
C LYS A 52 6.41 4.92 16.98
N ASP A 53 7.28 5.02 15.99
CA ASP A 53 7.33 6.15 15.08
C ASP A 53 6.88 5.69 13.71
N PRO A 54 5.59 5.46 13.51
CA PRO A 54 5.10 4.91 12.24
C PRO A 54 5.30 5.92 11.11
N HIS A 55 5.85 5.41 10.02
CA HIS A 55 6.06 6.25 8.83
C HIS A 55 6.22 5.34 7.62
N VAL A 56 6.19 5.95 6.44
CA VAL A 56 6.34 5.22 5.18
C VAL A 56 7.55 5.81 4.47
N ARG A 57 8.45 4.96 4.03
CA ARG A 57 9.65 5.38 3.32
C ARG A 57 9.59 4.92 1.89
N PHE A 58 9.83 5.84 0.99
CA PHE A 58 9.87 5.59 -0.45
C PHE A 58 11.33 5.66 -0.89
N SER A 59 11.78 4.68 -1.66
CA SER A 59 13.13 4.71 -2.18
C SER A 59 13.14 4.28 -3.64
N VAL A 60 14.03 4.88 -4.41
CA VAL A 60 14.20 4.58 -5.82
C VAL A 60 15.47 3.75 -5.97
N TRP A 61 15.35 2.60 -6.61
CA TRP A 61 16.43 1.64 -6.74
C TRP A 61 16.80 1.48 -8.22
N SER A 62 18.11 1.49 -8.46
CA SER A 62 18.60 1.26 -9.81
C SER A 62 18.57 -0.24 -10.14
N GLU A 63 18.72 -0.56 -11.41
CA GLU A 63 18.77 -1.97 -11.83
C GLU A 63 20.00 -2.68 -11.31
N THR A 64 21.00 -1.95 -10.81
CA THR A 64 22.17 -2.56 -10.19
C THR A 64 21.96 -2.83 -8.70
N GLY A 65 20.76 -2.53 -8.18
CA GLY A 65 20.44 -2.80 -6.80
C GLY A 65 20.93 -1.73 -5.83
N VAL A 66 21.14 -0.52 -6.30
CA VAL A 66 21.58 0.58 -5.47
C VAL A 66 20.44 1.55 -5.26
N ALA A 67 20.22 1.95 -4.01
CA ALA A 67 19.22 2.95 -3.69
C ALA A 67 19.76 4.33 -4.08
N GLU A 68 19.07 4.99 -5.01
CA GLU A 68 19.52 6.28 -5.54
C GLU A 68 19.00 7.43 -4.71
N SER A 69 17.80 7.33 -4.19
CA SER A 69 17.24 8.39 -3.36
C SER A 69 16.11 7.81 -2.51
N ALA A 70 15.75 8.54 -1.48
CA ALA A 70 14.68 8.10 -0.59
C ALA A 70 14.05 9.31 0.08
N VAL A 71 12.78 9.13 0.45
CA VAL A 71 12.05 10.15 1.19
C VAL A 71 11.07 9.44 2.11
N SER A 72 10.89 9.97 3.30
CA SER A 72 9.95 9.40 4.26
C SER A 72 8.76 10.33 4.45
N LEU A 73 7.59 9.74 4.58
CA LEU A 73 6.37 10.49 4.86
C LEU A 73 5.80 10.02 6.19
N ARG A 74 5.29 10.97 6.97
CA ARG A 74 4.56 10.60 8.17
C ARG A 74 3.22 9.98 7.78
N GLU A 75 2.59 9.30 8.71
CA GLU A 75 1.36 8.55 8.41
C GLU A 75 0.26 9.43 7.83
N SER A 76 0.13 10.66 8.32
CA SER A 76 -0.91 11.56 7.80
C SER A 76 -0.67 11.90 6.32
N GLU A 77 0.59 12.08 5.93
CA GLU A 77 0.90 12.36 4.53
C GLU A 77 0.78 11.11 3.68
N ALA A 78 1.12 9.96 4.24
CA ALA A 78 0.94 8.70 3.52
C ALA A 78 -0.54 8.44 3.25
N ALA A 79 -1.41 8.75 4.21
CA ALA A 79 -2.84 8.63 4.03
C ALA A 79 -3.35 9.57 2.93
N LYS A 80 -2.80 10.76 2.89
CA LYS A 80 -3.14 11.73 1.84
C LYS A 80 -2.73 11.20 0.47
N LEU A 81 -1.53 10.63 0.39
CA LEU A 81 -1.05 10.03 -0.85
C LEU A 81 -1.94 8.87 -1.27
N ALA A 82 -2.33 8.04 -0.33
CA ALA A 82 -3.19 6.90 -0.64
C ALA A 82 -4.52 7.35 -1.24
N ARG A 83 -5.09 8.42 -0.70
CA ARG A 83 -6.33 8.96 -1.24
C ARG A 83 -6.12 9.53 -2.64
N PHE A 84 -4.99 10.19 -2.86
CA PHE A 84 -4.68 10.75 -4.17
C PHE A 84 -4.50 9.64 -5.22
N LEU A 85 -3.88 8.52 -4.83
CA LEU A 85 -3.63 7.43 -5.75
C LEU A 85 -4.83 6.54 -5.99
N SER A 86 -5.87 6.67 -5.18
CA SER A 86 -7.08 5.86 -5.36
C SER A 86 -7.72 6.22 -6.69
N PRO A 87 -8.23 5.23 -7.42
CA PRO A 87 -8.85 5.51 -8.71
C PRO A 87 -9.98 6.52 -8.57
N VAL A 88 -9.96 7.51 -9.44
CA VAL A 88 -11.01 8.50 -9.48
C VAL A 88 -12.21 7.89 -10.18
N LYS A 89 -13.34 7.88 -9.49
CA LYS A 89 -14.56 7.35 -10.10
C LYS A 89 -15.10 8.36 -11.09
N PRO A 90 -15.52 7.90 -12.28
CA PRO A 90 -16.12 8.81 -13.24
C PRO A 90 -17.38 9.45 -12.63
N PRO A 91 -17.79 10.62 -13.12
CA PRO A 91 -19.05 11.21 -12.67
C PRO A 91 -20.18 10.21 -12.80
N ILE A 92 -21.11 10.28 -11.87
CA ILE A 92 -22.24 9.35 -11.85
C ILE A 92 -22.95 9.29 -13.19
N SER A 93 -23.19 10.44 -13.79
CA SER A 93 -23.88 10.48 -15.08
C SER A 93 -23.12 9.67 -16.13
N LEU A 94 -21.81 9.83 -16.15
CA LEU A 94 -21.01 9.09 -17.10
C LEU A 94 -20.98 7.61 -16.75
N LEU A 95 -20.84 7.32 -15.49
CA LEU A 95 -20.81 5.95 -15.04
C LEU A 95 -22.14 5.26 -15.32
N ASP A 96 -23.22 5.95 -15.06
CA ASP A 96 -24.54 5.40 -15.32
C ASP A 96 -24.74 5.15 -16.80
N ALA A 97 -24.28 6.05 -17.62
CA ALA A 97 -24.37 5.86 -19.06
C ALA A 97 -23.60 4.62 -19.47
N VAL A 98 -22.43 4.45 -18.94
CA VAL A 98 -21.60 3.30 -19.27
C VAL A 98 -22.21 2.01 -18.74
N ARG A 99 -22.61 2.02 -17.51
CA ARG A 99 -23.11 0.80 -16.91
C ARG A 99 -24.46 0.42 -17.40
N ARG A 100 -25.27 1.39 -17.61
CA ARG A 100 -26.59 1.05 -18.07
C ARG A 100 -26.59 0.77 -19.51
N ALA A 101 -25.67 1.34 -20.17
CA ALA A 101 -25.41 0.89 -21.51
C ALA A 101 -24.86 -0.50 -21.42
N ALA A 102 -24.37 -0.60 -20.43
CA ALA A 102 -23.86 -1.89 -20.11
C ALA A 102 -24.88 -2.68 -19.41
N GLY A 103 -25.09 -1.14 -19.45
CA GLY A 103 -25.73 -1.98 -18.70
C GLY A 103 -25.40 -2.04 -18.75
N THR A 104 -26.16 -1.25 -18.86
CA THR A 104 -26.47 -1.58 -18.51
C THR A 104 -26.12 -1.78 -18.60
N ARG A 105 -25.76 -1.54 -19.06
CA ARG A 105 -26.18 -2.11 -18.76
C ARG A 105 -26.02 -2.66 -18.60
N ARG A 106 -26.04 -2.32 -19.07
CA ARG A 106 -26.63 -3.02 -18.72
C ARG A 106 -26.59 -3.31 -18.56
N PRO A 107 -26.72 -3.16 -18.69
CA PRO A 107 -27.37 -3.61 -18.34
C PRO A 107 -27.35 -3.62 -18.17
N ARG A 108 -27.34 -3.49 -18.16
CA ARG A 108 -27.95 -3.97 -17.74
C ARG A 108 -28.04 -4.17 -17.56
N ARG A 109 -27.95 -3.86 -17.93
CA ARG A 109 -28.63 -4.32 -17.52
C ARG A 109 -28.80 -4.51 -17.31
N ARG A 110 -28.65 -4.18 -17.70
CA ARG A 110 -29.39 -4.62 -17.33
C ARG A 110 -29.61 -4.74 -17.16
N THR A 111 -29.64 -4.39 -17.84
CA THR A 111 -30.46 -4.74 -17.47
C THR A 111 -30.61 -4.70 -17.31
N LYS A 112 -30.21 -4.72 -17.38
CA LYS A 112 -30.83 -5.03 -16.98
C LYS A 112 -30.76 -5.12 -16.82
N THR A 113 -30.79 -4.93 -17.39
CA THR A 113 -31.12 -5.31 -16.99
C THR A 113 -31.05 -5.24 -16.89
N SER A 114 -30.92 -5.30 -17.71
CA SER A 114 -31.22 -5.93 -17.32
C SER A 114 -31.44 -5.69 -17.25
#